data_99e25ae06f5f9a707351123b15ed1e9a
#
_entry.id   99e25ae06f5f9a707351123b15ed1e9a
#
_cell.length_a   1.000
_cell.length_b   1.000
_cell.length_c   1.000
_cell.angle_alpha   90.00
_cell.angle_beta   90.00
_cell.angle_gamma   90.00
#
_symmetry.space_group_name_H-M   'P 1'
#
loop_
_entity.id
_entity.type
_entity.pdbx_description
1 polymer ?
#
loop_
_entity_poly.entity_id
_entity_poly.type
_entity_poly.pdbx_seq_one_letter_code
_entity_poly.pdbx_strand_id
1 'polypeptide(L)'
;SISIGHRTGLFDTIARLGPATSDQIAHAASLSERYVREWLGAMVTGGIIEYDPTDRSFHIPADHIPFLTRTETSSNLASGMQWIPLLGRVED
;
A
#
# COMPACT_ATOMS: atom_id res chain seq x y z
N SER A 1 -0.58 0.41 -8.30
CA SER A 1 0.61 -0.36 -8.42
C SER A 1 1.55 -0.14 -7.24
N ILE A 2 2.47 -1.07 -7.03
CA ILE A 2 3.36 -1.02 -5.87
C ILE A 2 4.29 0.19 -5.95
N SER A 3 4.83 0.44 -7.12
CA SER A 3 5.71 1.58 -7.36
C SER A 3 5.02 2.90 -7.03
N ILE A 4 3.77 3.05 -7.47
CA ILE A 4 2.98 4.23 -7.16
C ILE A 4 2.73 4.34 -5.67
N GLY A 5 2.45 3.23 -4.99
CA GLY A 5 2.25 3.22 -3.56
C GLY A 5 3.46 3.77 -2.81
N HIS A 6 4.66 3.37 -3.23
CA HIS A 6 5.89 3.87 -2.62
C HIS A 6 6.12 5.35 -2.92
N ARG A 7 5.95 5.76 -4.18
CA ARG A 7 6.19 7.15 -4.57
C ARG A 7 5.24 8.13 -3.91
N THR A 8 3.99 7.73 -3.75
CA THR A 8 2.96 8.60 -3.15
C THR A 8 2.93 8.53 -1.64
N GLY A 9 3.60 7.55 -1.05
CA GLY A 9 3.52 7.33 0.39
C GLY A 9 2.22 6.67 0.82
N LEU A 10 1.46 6.09 -0.11
CA LEU A 10 0.18 5.47 0.21
C LEU A 10 0.32 4.32 1.19
N PHE A 11 1.35 3.48 1.03
CA PHE A 11 1.54 2.38 1.96
C PHE A 11 1.81 2.88 3.38
N ASP A 12 2.66 3.92 3.52
CA ASP A 12 2.93 4.51 4.83
C ASP A 12 1.66 5.10 5.44
N THR A 13 0.85 5.77 4.61
CA THR A 13 -0.39 6.35 5.07
C THR A 13 -1.35 5.29 5.58
N ILE A 14 -1.53 4.21 4.83
CA ILE A 14 -2.45 3.15 5.23
C ILE A 14 -1.97 2.45 6.49
N ALA A 15 -0.67 2.19 6.59
CA ALA A 15 -0.10 1.56 7.78
C ALA A 15 -0.32 2.41 9.02
N ARG A 16 -0.18 3.74 8.88
CA ARG A 16 -0.36 4.67 9.98
C ARG A 16 -1.82 4.76 10.43
N LEU A 17 -2.75 4.75 9.46
CA LEU A 17 -4.17 4.88 9.78
C LEU A 17 -4.78 3.61 10.37
N GLY A 18 -4.24 2.45 9.99
CA GLY A 18 -4.91 1.20 10.25
C GLY A 18 -6.09 1.03 9.29
N PRO A 19 -7.06 0.17 9.59
CA PRO A 19 -8.20 -0.01 8.69
C PRO A 19 -8.92 1.31 8.44
N ALA A 20 -9.10 1.65 7.16
CA ALA A 20 -9.68 2.93 6.76
C ALA A 20 -10.36 2.82 5.41
N THR A 21 -11.34 3.68 5.16
CA THR A 21 -12.04 3.73 3.88
C THR A 21 -11.18 4.43 2.84
N SER A 22 -11.56 4.28 1.56
CA SER A 22 -10.83 4.97 0.49
C SER A 22 -10.88 6.49 0.65
N ASP A 23 -11.99 7.02 1.16
CA ASP A 23 -12.11 8.47 1.44
C ASP A 23 -11.12 8.90 2.51
N GLN A 24 -11.02 8.14 3.58
CA GLN A 24 -10.10 8.47 4.68
C GLN A 24 -8.65 8.41 4.22
N ILE A 25 -8.33 7.39 3.43
CA ILE A 25 -6.98 7.23 2.91
C ILE A 25 -6.64 8.38 1.95
N ALA A 26 -7.55 8.70 1.04
CA ALA A 26 -7.33 9.77 0.08
C ALA A 26 -7.13 11.11 0.77
N HIS A 27 -7.95 11.40 1.77
CA HIS A 27 -7.83 12.64 2.53
C HIS A 27 -6.48 12.72 3.24
N ALA A 28 -6.09 11.65 3.91
CA ALA A 28 -4.83 11.61 4.64
C ALA A 28 -3.61 11.74 3.72
N ALA A 29 -3.71 11.21 2.50
CA ALA A 29 -2.62 11.25 1.54
C ALA A 29 -2.67 12.49 0.64
N SER A 30 -3.70 13.31 0.76
CA SER A 30 -3.93 14.47 -0.10
C SER A 30 -4.01 14.09 -1.58
N LEU A 31 -4.72 13.03 -1.86
CA LEU A 31 -4.90 12.52 -3.21
C LEU A 31 -6.38 12.42 -3.54
N SER A 32 -6.69 12.31 -4.84
CA SER A 32 -8.05 12.11 -5.31
C SER A 32 -8.59 10.77 -4.80
N GLU A 33 -9.82 10.76 -4.29
CA GLU A 33 -10.45 9.52 -3.81
C GLU A 33 -10.59 8.50 -4.95
N ARG A 34 -10.98 8.96 -6.12
CA ARG A 34 -11.14 8.07 -7.27
C ARG A 34 -9.82 7.38 -7.62
N TYR A 35 -8.74 8.15 -7.64
CA TYR A 35 -7.42 7.62 -7.92
C TYR A 35 -7.03 6.57 -6.86
N VAL A 36 -7.22 6.91 -5.59
CA VAL A 36 -6.88 6.02 -4.48
C VAL A 36 -7.73 4.75 -4.53
N ARG A 37 -9.03 4.90 -4.78
CA ARG A 37 -9.94 3.76 -4.86
C ARG A 37 -9.54 2.78 -5.96
N GLU A 38 -9.18 3.30 -7.13
CA GLU A 38 -8.76 2.45 -8.24
C GLU A 38 -7.45 1.74 -7.92
N TRP A 39 -6.51 2.45 -7.31
CA TRP A 39 -5.25 1.85 -6.89
C TRP A 39 -5.47 0.78 -5.82
N LEU A 40 -6.33 1.06 -4.83
CA LEU A 40 -6.66 0.08 -3.81
C LEU A 40 -7.25 -1.19 -4.41
N GLY A 41 -8.13 -1.04 -5.40
CA GLY A 41 -8.69 -2.19 -6.09
C GLY A 41 -7.62 -3.08 -6.70
N ALA A 42 -6.62 -2.49 -7.31
CA ALA A 42 -5.51 -3.24 -7.87
C ALA A 42 -4.70 -3.95 -6.77
N MET A 43 -4.49 -3.27 -5.64
CA MET A 43 -3.73 -3.85 -4.53
C MET A 43 -4.49 -5.00 -3.87
N VAL A 44 -5.80 -4.88 -3.76
CA VAL A 44 -6.62 -5.97 -3.21
C VAL A 44 -6.61 -7.17 -4.16
N THR A 45 -6.76 -6.91 -5.45
CA THR A 45 -6.71 -7.98 -6.45
C THR A 45 -5.39 -8.73 -6.41
N GLY A 46 -4.30 -8.00 -6.20
CA GLY A 46 -2.96 -8.58 -6.10
C GLY A 46 -2.65 -9.25 -4.77
N GLY A 47 -3.54 -9.17 -3.81
CA GLY A 47 -3.33 -9.79 -2.50
C GLY A 47 -2.39 -9.00 -1.58
N ILE A 48 -2.13 -7.74 -1.89
CA ILE A 48 -1.20 -6.92 -1.13
C ILE A 48 -1.91 -6.20 0.02
N ILE A 49 -3.14 -5.74 -0.24
CA ILE A 49 -3.98 -5.06 0.74
C ILE A 49 -5.25 -5.87 0.89
N GLU A 50 -5.81 -5.90 2.10
CA GLU A 50 -7.06 -6.60 2.36
C GLU A 50 -8.21 -5.61 2.50
N TYR A 51 -9.39 -6.03 2.03
CA TYR A 51 -10.61 -5.24 2.08
C TYR A 51 -11.63 -5.92 2.95
N ASP A 52 -12.24 -5.16 3.86
CA ASP A 52 -13.34 -5.65 4.70
C ASP A 52 -14.64 -4.99 4.22
N PRO A 53 -15.55 -5.76 3.58
CA PRO A 53 -16.78 -5.19 3.08
C PRO A 53 -17.76 -4.76 4.17
N THR A 54 -17.58 -5.22 5.39
CA THR A 54 -18.46 -4.86 6.51
C THR A 54 -18.47 -3.35 6.75
N ASP A 55 -17.30 -2.74 6.75
CA ASP A 55 -17.16 -1.30 6.99
C ASP A 55 -16.46 -0.59 5.84
N ARG A 56 -16.26 -1.30 4.72
CA ARG A 56 -15.59 -0.77 3.53
C ARG A 56 -14.18 -0.28 3.81
N SER A 57 -13.49 -0.94 4.71
CA SER A 57 -12.13 -0.53 5.06
C SER A 57 -11.09 -1.37 4.35
N PHE A 58 -9.93 -0.74 4.15
CA PHE A 58 -8.75 -1.37 3.58
C PHE A 58 -7.66 -1.35 4.62
N HIS A 59 -6.85 -2.40 4.66
CA HIS A 59 -5.71 -2.43 5.57
C HIS A 59 -4.60 -3.28 4.97
N ILE A 60 -3.38 -3.03 5.43
CA ILE A 60 -2.23 -3.84 5.05
C ILE A 60 -2.08 -4.93 6.08
N PRO A 61 -2.06 -6.21 5.68
CA PRO A 61 -1.79 -7.29 6.64
C PRO A 61 -0.49 -7.01 7.38
N ALA A 62 -0.48 -7.31 8.68
CA ALA A 62 0.64 -6.94 9.54
C ALA A 62 1.99 -7.46 9.03
N ASP A 63 2.00 -8.68 8.49
CA ASP A 63 3.23 -9.28 7.98
C ASP A 63 3.68 -8.65 6.65
N HIS A 64 2.82 -7.88 5.97
CA HIS A 64 3.19 -7.16 4.75
C HIS A 64 3.79 -5.79 5.05
N ILE A 65 3.47 -5.20 6.20
CA ILE A 65 3.85 -3.82 6.50
C ILE A 65 5.35 -3.56 6.38
N PRO A 66 6.24 -4.40 6.93
CA PRO A 66 7.68 -4.11 6.85
C PRO A 66 8.20 -4.01 5.42
N PHE A 67 7.55 -4.66 4.47
CA PHE A 67 8.00 -4.69 3.09
C PHE A 67 7.43 -3.55 2.25
N LEU A 68 6.39 -2.87 2.73
CA LEU A 68 5.66 -1.89 1.93
C LEU A 68 5.83 -0.45 2.42
N THR A 69 6.12 -0.23 3.69
CA THR A 69 6.26 1.12 4.22
C THR A 69 7.68 1.63 3.98
N ARG A 70 7.81 2.95 3.84
CA ARG A 70 9.11 3.56 3.55
C ARG A 70 10.13 3.32 4.63
N THR A 71 9.73 3.48 5.88
CA THR A 71 10.63 3.33 7.01
C THR A 71 11.21 1.93 7.05
N GLU A 72 10.36 0.94 6.90
CA GLU A 72 10.81 -0.44 6.94
C GLU A 72 11.46 -0.86 5.62
N THR A 73 10.99 -0.30 4.50
CA THR A 73 11.57 -0.61 3.20
C THR A 73 13.05 -0.24 3.13
N SER A 74 13.41 0.89 3.73
CA SER A 74 14.82 1.30 3.79
C SER A 74 15.68 0.28 4.50
N SER A 75 15.18 -0.27 5.59
CA SER A 75 15.85 -1.33 6.33
C SER A 75 15.96 -2.60 5.50
N ASN A 76 14.87 -2.95 4.83
CA ASN A 76 14.80 -4.19 4.07
C ASN A 76 15.64 -4.16 2.81
N LEU A 77 15.88 -3.00 2.24
CA LEU A 77 16.74 -2.89 1.07
C LEU A 77 18.16 -3.38 1.36
N ALA A 78 18.62 -3.21 2.59
CA ALA A 78 19.95 -3.64 2.97
C ALA A 78 20.06 -5.16 3.06
N SER A 79 18.97 -5.86 3.32
CA SER A 79 19.00 -7.30 3.55
C SER A 79 18.16 -8.12 2.58
N GLY A 80 17.23 -7.50 1.88
CA GLY A 80 16.31 -8.20 1.01
C GLY A 80 16.25 -7.65 -0.39
N MET A 81 17.37 -7.35 -0.95
CA MET A 81 17.45 -6.68 -2.25
C MET A 81 16.78 -7.44 -3.38
N GLN A 82 16.77 -8.76 -3.30
CA GLN A 82 16.31 -9.57 -4.41
C GLN A 82 14.83 -9.38 -4.74
N TRP A 83 14.02 -9.11 -3.76
CA TRP A 83 12.58 -9.02 -4.02
C TRP A 83 12.15 -7.67 -4.58
N ILE A 84 12.91 -6.62 -4.35
CA ILE A 84 12.59 -5.28 -4.84
C ILE A 84 12.52 -5.24 -6.37
N PRO A 85 13.54 -5.73 -7.12
CA PRO A 85 13.43 -5.75 -8.57
C PRO A 85 12.29 -6.58 -9.09
N LEU A 86 11.98 -7.68 -8.43
CA LEU A 86 10.88 -8.54 -8.83
C LEU A 86 9.54 -7.82 -8.75
N LEU A 87 9.31 -7.13 -7.64
CA LEU A 87 8.09 -6.35 -7.47
C LEU A 87 8.02 -5.20 -8.49
N GLY A 88 9.11 -4.56 -8.73
CA GLY A 88 9.17 -3.47 -9.70
C GLY A 88 8.79 -3.94 -11.10
N ARG A 89 9.20 -5.13 -11.47
CA ARG A 89 8.87 -5.68 -12.78
C ARG A 89 7.40 -6.04 -12.92
N VAL A 90 6.82 -6.59 -11.88
CA VAL A 90 5.39 -6.89 -11.88
C VAL A 90 4.59 -5.62 -12.01
N GLU A 91 5.10 -4.58 -11.44
CA GLU A 91 4.46 -3.30 -11.35
C GLU A 91 4.24 -2.64 -12.70
N ASP A 92 5.22 -2.70 -13.50
CA ASP A 92 5.22 -1.99 -14.76
C ASP A 92 4.81 -2.86 -15.92
#